data_533b7d133fe63d1a55fae1112d5dc6aa
#
_entry.id   533b7d133fe63d1a55fae1112d5dc6aa
#
_cell.length_a   1.000
_cell.length_b   1.000
_cell.length_c   1.000
_cell.angle_alpha   90.00
_cell.angle_beta   90.00
_cell.angle_gamma   90.00
#
_symmetry.space_group_name_H-M   'P 1'
#
loop_
_entity.id
_entity.type
_entity.pdbx_description
1 polymer ?
#
loop_
_entity_poly.entity_id
_entity_poly.type
_entity_poly.pdbx_seq_one_letter_code
_entity_poly.pdbx_strand_id
1 'polypeptide(L)'
;MNRADGIDCYQKALRQGQRDYREKMNAGQSPFLPVLDDILQNVPVENQIPLGQVEIPLELLVGTKTSGRTAAFASNFMPLLGLKTEFATKWINLCVSHLDEGIRDPITCYEYMGRFYVQEGNKRVSVLKYFDASSITGNVTRVVPQYSDDPAVQMYYEFMHFYPVMQNYLLTFTKPGSYARLQKILGKAPDEKWTGEDRTEVLSLYNWVKKAFLAHGGARLQCTVGDVLLLLLRVYTKEELANLSPSELSEKLDALWDDVLALQKSDPVQVSDKPAAPKQTGLLDFILPGKHTAPSHLKVAFVHERTPGTSSWTSQHEFGRTQLDTVFEGKVETAAYFNAVPGKNADALVEQAITDGADVVFTTSPKLVGASLRAAVRHPQVHILSLIHI
;
A
#
# COMPACT_ATOMS: atom_id res chain seq x y z
N MET A 1 -9.78 23.04 -32.54
CA MET A 1 -11.04 23.01 -31.80
C MET A 1 -11.58 24.42 -31.62
N ASN A 2 -12.91 24.62 -31.60
CA ASN A 2 -13.43 25.99 -31.56
C ASN A 2 -13.81 26.43 -30.13
N ARG A 3 -14.09 27.74 -29.97
CA ARG A 3 -14.44 28.33 -28.66
C ARG A 3 -15.76 27.77 -28.09
N ALA A 4 -16.69 27.29 -28.94
CA ALA A 4 -17.93 26.72 -28.48
C ALA A 4 -17.70 25.39 -27.74
N ASP A 5 -16.77 24.57 -28.22
CA ASP A 5 -16.37 23.34 -27.56
C ASP A 5 -15.77 23.61 -26.18
N GLY A 6 -14.91 24.64 -26.06
CA GLY A 6 -14.35 25.07 -24.78
C GLY A 6 -15.42 25.58 -23.80
N ILE A 7 -16.48 26.22 -24.27
CA ILE A 7 -17.62 26.65 -23.45
C ILE A 7 -18.39 25.43 -22.93
N ASP A 8 -18.62 24.41 -23.75
CA ASP A 8 -19.28 23.17 -23.33
C ASP A 8 -18.46 22.42 -22.26
N CYS A 9 -17.13 22.31 -22.48
CA CYS A 9 -16.23 21.75 -21.47
C CYS A 9 -16.29 22.51 -20.15
N TYR A 10 -16.27 23.85 -20.19
CA TYR A 10 -16.38 24.66 -18.97
C TYR A 10 -17.70 24.42 -18.24
N GLN A 11 -18.83 24.34 -18.96
CA GLN A 11 -20.12 24.08 -18.35
C GLN A 11 -20.19 22.69 -17.67
N LYS A 12 -19.56 21.69 -18.30
CA LYS A 12 -19.45 20.35 -17.71
C LYS A 12 -18.56 20.36 -16.46
N ALA A 13 -17.40 21.01 -16.53
CA ALA A 13 -16.47 21.17 -15.40
C ALA A 13 -17.15 21.95 -14.24
N LEU A 14 -17.90 23.02 -14.53
CA LEU A 14 -18.67 23.78 -13.55
C LEU A 14 -19.72 22.90 -12.84
N ARG A 15 -20.43 22.06 -13.57
CA ARG A 15 -21.39 21.10 -12.97
C ARG A 15 -20.68 20.09 -12.06
N GLN A 16 -19.51 19.58 -12.46
CA GLN A 16 -18.69 18.70 -11.62
C GLN A 16 -18.24 19.40 -10.33
N GLY A 17 -17.76 20.64 -10.43
CA GLY A 17 -17.38 21.45 -9.27
C GLY A 17 -18.53 21.71 -8.32
N GLN A 18 -19.70 22.09 -8.85
CA GLN A 18 -20.91 22.31 -8.05
C GLN A 18 -21.44 21.03 -7.38
N ARG A 19 -21.25 19.89 -8.02
CA ARG A 19 -21.59 18.58 -7.45
C ARG A 19 -20.65 18.24 -6.29
N ASP A 20 -19.35 18.31 -6.51
CA ASP A 20 -18.32 18.07 -5.48
C ASP A 20 -18.54 19.01 -4.28
N TYR A 21 -18.77 20.30 -4.53
CA TYR A 21 -19.07 21.29 -3.50
C TYR A 21 -20.24 20.83 -2.60
N ARG A 22 -21.36 20.40 -3.20
CA ARG A 22 -22.54 19.96 -2.44
C ARG A 22 -22.28 18.66 -1.69
N GLU A 23 -21.59 17.70 -2.29
CA GLU A 23 -21.24 16.43 -1.66
C GLU A 23 -20.35 16.65 -0.43
N LYS A 24 -19.35 17.51 -0.54
CA LYS A 24 -18.47 17.87 0.59
C LYS A 24 -19.21 18.60 1.70
N MET A 25 -20.03 19.59 1.37
CA MET A 25 -20.86 20.31 2.34
C MET A 25 -21.79 19.36 3.09
N ASN A 26 -22.46 18.45 2.40
CA ASN A 26 -23.36 17.46 3.00
C ASN A 26 -22.61 16.48 3.92
N ALA A 27 -21.34 16.20 3.61
CA ALA A 27 -20.48 15.36 4.43
C ALA A 27 -19.82 16.11 5.62
N GLY A 28 -20.12 17.42 5.80
CA GLY A 28 -19.48 18.25 6.84
C GLY A 28 -17.99 18.52 6.58
N GLN A 29 -17.53 18.39 5.33
CA GLN A 29 -16.16 18.63 4.90
C GLN A 29 -16.02 19.98 4.20
N SER A 30 -14.80 20.53 4.18
CA SER A 30 -14.52 21.73 3.39
C SER A 30 -14.74 21.47 1.90
N PRO A 31 -15.56 22.25 1.22
CA PRO A 31 -15.82 22.10 -0.22
C PRO A 31 -14.76 22.77 -1.09
N PHE A 32 -13.79 23.44 -0.50
CA PHE A 32 -12.74 24.20 -1.18
C PHE A 32 -11.41 23.47 -1.17
N LEU A 33 -10.48 23.93 -2.01
CA LEU A 33 -9.10 23.45 -2.01
C LEU A 33 -8.44 23.68 -0.65
N PRO A 34 -7.77 22.68 -0.07
CA PRO A 34 -6.89 22.87 1.09
C PRO A 34 -5.82 23.93 0.79
N VAL A 35 -5.50 24.75 1.80
CA VAL A 35 -4.49 25.82 1.70
C VAL A 35 -3.27 25.41 2.52
N LEU A 36 -2.10 25.38 1.84
CA LEU A 36 -0.85 24.98 2.51
C LEU A 36 -0.46 25.94 3.63
N ASP A 37 -0.64 27.25 3.42
CA ASP A 37 -0.29 28.25 4.44
C ASP A 37 -1.11 28.06 5.73
N ASP A 38 -2.38 27.66 5.60
CA ASP A 38 -3.23 27.38 6.75
C ASP A 38 -2.78 26.09 7.47
N ILE A 39 -2.38 25.05 6.69
CA ILE A 39 -1.84 23.80 7.24
C ILE A 39 -0.55 24.04 8.00
N LEU A 40 0.33 24.88 7.47
CA LEU A 40 1.65 25.16 8.06
C LEU A 40 1.61 26.20 9.18
N GLN A 41 0.48 26.83 9.47
CA GLN A 41 0.38 27.93 10.44
C GLN A 41 0.94 27.56 11.83
N ASN A 42 0.77 26.31 12.26
CA ASN A 42 1.22 25.80 13.55
C ASN A 42 2.19 24.61 13.43
N VAL A 43 2.74 24.37 12.25
CA VAL A 43 3.66 23.26 12.00
C VAL A 43 5.08 23.79 11.91
N PRO A 44 6.01 23.33 12.76
CA PRO A 44 7.41 23.72 12.63
C PRO A 44 8.01 23.15 11.33
N VAL A 45 8.57 24.05 10.54
CA VAL A 45 9.23 23.74 9.27
C VAL A 45 10.73 23.77 9.49
N GLU A 46 11.44 22.69 9.13
CA GLU A 46 12.89 22.60 9.22
C GLU A 46 13.56 23.37 8.07
N ASN A 47 13.10 23.12 6.84
CA ASN A 47 13.71 23.66 5.64
C ASN A 47 12.74 23.74 4.45
N GLN A 48 13.14 24.52 3.44
CA GLN A 48 12.49 24.53 2.12
C GLN A 48 13.56 24.25 1.06
N ILE A 49 13.36 23.17 0.29
CA ILE A 49 14.34 22.66 -0.67
C ILE A 49 13.78 22.81 -2.09
N PRO A 50 14.41 23.58 -2.98
CA PRO A 50 14.02 23.61 -4.38
C PRO A 50 14.37 22.27 -5.04
N LEU A 51 13.38 21.59 -5.61
CA LEU A 51 13.56 20.33 -6.34
C LEU A 51 13.76 20.54 -7.84
N GLY A 52 13.56 21.77 -8.34
CA GLY A 52 13.56 22.06 -9.76
C GLY A 52 12.29 21.57 -10.46
N GLN A 53 12.42 21.16 -11.72
CA GLN A 53 11.32 20.62 -12.50
C GLN A 53 11.07 19.15 -12.14
N VAL A 54 9.82 18.85 -11.75
CA VAL A 54 9.35 17.51 -11.38
C VAL A 54 8.09 17.21 -12.18
N GLU A 55 7.96 15.99 -12.66
CA GLU A 55 6.71 15.50 -13.20
C GLU A 55 5.81 15.07 -12.05
N ILE A 56 4.67 15.75 -11.89
CA ILE A 56 3.78 15.63 -10.75
C ILE A 56 2.53 14.86 -11.18
N PRO A 57 2.25 13.70 -10.56
CA PRO A 57 0.97 13.01 -10.74
C PRO A 57 -0.20 13.91 -10.32
N LEU A 58 -1.19 14.11 -11.20
CA LEU A 58 -2.32 15.01 -10.92
C LEU A 58 -3.16 14.57 -9.70
N GLU A 59 -3.16 13.30 -9.36
CA GLU A 59 -3.83 12.79 -8.16
C GLU A 59 -3.19 13.29 -6.85
N LEU A 60 -1.90 13.67 -6.88
CA LEU A 60 -1.17 14.19 -5.73
C LEU A 60 -1.29 15.71 -5.58
N LEU A 61 -1.81 16.41 -6.58
CA LEU A 61 -2.16 17.83 -6.49
C LEU A 61 -3.48 17.97 -5.74
N VAL A 62 -3.42 18.40 -4.49
CA VAL A 62 -4.56 18.39 -3.57
C VAL A 62 -5.06 19.78 -3.18
N GLY A 63 -4.23 20.82 -3.33
CA GLY A 63 -4.58 22.12 -2.81
C GLY A 63 -3.83 23.28 -3.48
N THR A 64 -3.96 24.45 -2.87
CA THR A 64 -3.31 25.69 -3.27
C THR A 64 -2.37 26.20 -2.16
N LYS A 65 -1.35 26.98 -2.52
CA LYS A 65 -0.40 27.54 -1.54
C LYS A 65 -1.08 28.58 -0.65
N THR A 66 -1.88 29.46 -1.23
CA THR A 66 -2.50 30.60 -0.54
C THR A 66 -4.01 30.61 -0.69
N SER A 67 -4.73 31.22 0.25
CA SER A 67 -6.20 31.30 0.28
C SER A 67 -6.84 32.17 -0.80
N GLY A 68 -6.07 33.03 -1.47
CA GLY A 68 -6.61 34.08 -2.34
C GLY A 68 -7.43 33.63 -3.56
N ARG A 69 -7.54 32.32 -3.85
CA ARG A 69 -8.29 31.80 -5.00
C ARG A 69 -9.13 30.56 -4.65
N THR A 70 -9.25 30.21 -3.40
CA THR A 70 -10.01 29.01 -2.97
C THR A 70 -11.46 29.04 -3.42
N ALA A 71 -12.14 30.19 -3.34
CA ALA A 71 -13.54 30.36 -3.75
C ALA A 71 -13.81 30.13 -5.26
N ALA A 72 -12.77 30.09 -6.09
CA ALA A 72 -12.93 29.88 -7.54
C ALA A 72 -12.98 28.38 -7.91
N PHE A 73 -12.56 27.48 -7.00
CA PHE A 73 -12.46 26.05 -7.26
C PHE A 73 -13.14 25.24 -6.15
N ALA A 74 -13.77 24.15 -6.53
CA ALA A 74 -14.16 23.09 -5.61
C ALA A 74 -12.94 22.26 -5.19
N SER A 75 -13.09 21.38 -4.20
CA SER A 75 -12.01 20.55 -3.64
C SER A 75 -11.33 19.65 -4.68
N ASN A 76 -12.01 19.32 -5.77
CA ASN A 76 -11.52 18.56 -6.91
C ASN A 76 -10.85 19.43 -8.01
N PHE A 77 -10.55 20.70 -7.76
CA PHE A 77 -10.05 21.69 -8.71
C PHE A 77 -11.04 22.11 -9.81
N MET A 78 -12.27 21.62 -9.83
CA MET A 78 -13.24 22.06 -10.82
C MET A 78 -13.75 23.48 -10.51
N PRO A 79 -14.10 24.27 -11.55
CA PRO A 79 -14.52 25.64 -11.37
C PRO A 79 -15.86 25.78 -10.62
N LEU A 80 -16.01 26.84 -9.83
CA LEU A 80 -17.25 27.24 -9.16
C LEU A 80 -17.85 28.53 -9.71
N LEU A 81 -17.07 29.32 -10.47
CA LEU A 81 -17.50 30.63 -10.97
C LEU A 81 -18.30 30.49 -12.28
N GLY A 82 -19.28 31.36 -12.47
CA GLY A 82 -20.14 31.36 -13.66
C GLY A 82 -19.44 31.78 -14.95
N LEU A 83 -20.07 31.47 -16.09
CA LEU A 83 -19.52 31.70 -17.45
C LEU A 83 -19.16 33.15 -17.77
N LYS A 84 -19.82 34.14 -17.14
CA LYS A 84 -19.63 35.57 -17.43
C LYS A 84 -18.44 36.18 -16.68
N THR A 85 -17.52 35.37 -16.18
CA THR A 85 -16.34 35.80 -15.41
C THR A 85 -15.09 35.78 -16.27
N GLU A 86 -14.12 36.63 -15.94
CA GLU A 86 -12.77 36.60 -16.52
C GLU A 86 -12.10 35.22 -16.26
N PHE A 87 -12.41 34.62 -15.12
CA PHE A 87 -11.95 33.27 -14.77
C PHE A 87 -12.38 32.24 -15.82
N ALA A 88 -13.68 32.23 -16.17
CA ALA A 88 -14.24 31.31 -17.16
C ALA A 88 -13.60 31.53 -18.53
N THR A 89 -13.43 32.78 -18.95
CA THR A 89 -12.77 33.11 -20.23
C THR A 89 -11.35 32.57 -20.31
N LYS A 90 -10.56 32.73 -19.22
CA LYS A 90 -9.18 32.21 -19.17
C LYS A 90 -9.16 30.68 -19.12
N TRP A 91 -10.10 30.04 -18.42
CA TRP A 91 -10.19 28.58 -18.35
C TRP A 91 -10.58 27.99 -19.72
N ILE A 92 -11.55 28.60 -20.41
CA ILE A 92 -12.01 28.19 -21.75
C ILE A 92 -10.83 28.31 -22.76
N ASN A 93 -10.09 29.40 -22.74
CA ASN A 93 -8.94 29.56 -23.61
C ASN A 93 -7.87 28.50 -23.36
N LEU A 94 -7.57 28.17 -22.09
CA LEU A 94 -6.66 27.09 -21.73
C LEU A 94 -7.18 25.72 -22.19
N CYS A 95 -8.50 25.49 -22.09
CA CYS A 95 -9.12 24.25 -22.56
C CYS A 95 -8.94 24.07 -24.07
N VAL A 96 -9.22 25.12 -24.85
CA VAL A 96 -9.01 25.11 -26.31
C VAL A 96 -7.55 24.88 -26.65
N SER A 97 -6.64 25.59 -26.00
CA SER A 97 -5.18 25.43 -26.19
C SER A 97 -4.71 24.02 -25.84
N HIS A 98 -5.25 23.43 -24.76
CA HIS A 98 -4.93 22.06 -24.38
C HIS A 98 -5.32 21.03 -25.45
N LEU A 99 -6.49 21.21 -26.06
CA LEU A 99 -7.00 20.31 -27.09
C LEU A 99 -6.29 20.48 -28.44
N ASP A 100 -5.71 21.64 -28.71
CA ASP A 100 -4.96 21.93 -29.94
C ASP A 100 -3.48 21.53 -29.80
N GLU A 101 -2.81 21.92 -28.73
CA GLU A 101 -1.35 21.82 -28.58
C GLU A 101 -0.89 21.08 -27.30
N GLY A 102 -1.81 20.89 -26.37
CA GLY A 102 -1.51 20.43 -25.01
C GLY A 102 -0.99 21.56 -24.10
N ILE A 103 -1.18 21.41 -22.80
CA ILE A 103 -0.60 22.30 -21.78
C ILE A 103 0.81 21.80 -21.45
N ARG A 104 1.83 22.59 -21.83
CA ARG A 104 3.25 22.26 -21.60
C ARG A 104 3.92 23.15 -20.56
N ASP A 105 3.37 24.33 -20.29
CA ASP A 105 3.96 25.28 -19.35
C ASP A 105 3.95 24.69 -17.92
N PRO A 106 5.10 24.65 -17.23
CA PRO A 106 5.18 24.13 -15.88
C PRO A 106 4.38 25.01 -14.92
N ILE A 107 3.78 24.37 -13.91
CA ILE A 107 3.19 25.07 -12.77
C ILE A 107 4.27 25.40 -11.73
N THR A 108 3.95 26.31 -10.80
CA THR A 108 4.76 26.53 -9.59
C THR A 108 3.99 25.96 -8.40
N CYS A 109 4.62 25.09 -7.61
CA CYS A 109 3.95 24.45 -6.48
C CYS A 109 4.91 24.11 -5.35
N TYR A 110 4.32 23.84 -4.20
CA TYR A 110 5.00 23.35 -3.01
C TYR A 110 4.64 21.88 -2.77
N GLU A 111 5.62 21.08 -2.39
CA GLU A 111 5.42 19.72 -1.93
C GLU A 111 5.53 19.69 -0.40
N TYR A 112 4.55 19.11 0.26
CA TYR A 112 4.52 18.87 1.70
C TYR A 112 3.90 17.51 1.99
N MET A 113 4.62 16.67 2.70
CA MET A 113 4.19 15.33 3.12
C MET A 113 3.68 14.47 1.93
N GLY A 114 4.38 14.54 0.78
CA GLY A 114 4.05 13.78 -0.43
C GLY A 114 2.83 14.31 -1.19
N ARG A 115 2.31 15.50 -0.85
CA ARG A 115 1.20 16.16 -1.51
C ARG A 115 1.65 17.50 -2.10
N PHE A 116 1.00 17.94 -3.18
CA PHE A 116 1.38 19.15 -3.88
C PHE A 116 0.30 20.22 -3.80
N TYR A 117 0.74 21.45 -3.59
CA TYR A 117 -0.09 22.64 -3.41
C TYR A 117 0.32 23.70 -4.41
N VAL A 118 -0.60 24.08 -5.29
CA VAL A 118 -0.31 24.98 -6.41
C VAL A 118 -0.19 26.41 -5.94
N GLN A 119 0.93 27.07 -6.26
CA GLN A 119 1.08 28.52 -6.12
C GLN A 119 0.62 29.24 -7.39
N GLU A 120 1.10 28.77 -8.54
CA GLU A 120 0.72 29.31 -9.85
C GLU A 120 0.37 28.20 -10.82
N GLY A 121 -0.75 28.38 -11.56
CA GLY A 121 -1.22 27.41 -12.55
C GLY A 121 -2.47 26.62 -12.16
N ASN A 122 -3.22 27.04 -11.12
CA ASN A 122 -4.46 26.36 -10.68
C ASN A 122 -5.45 26.08 -11.84
N LYS A 123 -5.57 27.00 -12.83
CA LYS A 123 -6.44 26.77 -14.01
C LYS A 123 -5.89 25.68 -14.93
N ARG A 124 -4.55 25.62 -15.09
CA ARG A 124 -3.89 24.54 -15.85
C ARG A 124 -4.17 23.19 -15.22
N VAL A 125 -4.01 23.07 -13.89
CA VAL A 125 -4.36 21.88 -13.13
C VAL A 125 -5.84 21.53 -13.27
N SER A 126 -6.72 22.51 -13.20
CA SER A 126 -8.18 22.33 -13.38
C SER A 126 -8.52 21.74 -14.75
N VAL A 127 -7.97 22.29 -15.81
CA VAL A 127 -8.19 21.78 -17.17
C VAL A 127 -7.66 20.35 -17.32
N LEU A 128 -6.44 20.09 -16.87
CA LEU A 128 -5.83 18.76 -16.97
C LEU A 128 -6.58 17.70 -16.16
N LYS A 129 -7.03 18.05 -14.95
CA LYS A 129 -7.89 17.15 -14.14
C LYS A 129 -9.25 16.90 -14.80
N TYR A 130 -9.82 17.88 -15.48
CA TYR A 130 -11.08 17.71 -16.22
C TYR A 130 -10.93 16.69 -17.38
N PHE A 131 -9.76 16.61 -17.99
CA PHE A 131 -9.45 15.65 -19.05
C PHE A 131 -8.77 14.35 -18.55
N ASP A 132 -8.75 14.11 -17.24
CA ASP A 132 -8.15 12.93 -16.63
C ASP A 132 -6.67 12.69 -17.05
N ALA A 133 -5.93 13.78 -17.28
CA ALA A 133 -4.51 13.68 -17.58
C ALA A 133 -3.76 13.07 -16.39
N SER A 134 -2.68 12.33 -16.66
CA SER A 134 -1.92 11.60 -15.65
C SER A 134 -1.03 12.50 -14.79
N SER A 135 -0.39 13.50 -15.41
CA SER A 135 0.65 14.30 -14.77
C SER A 135 0.76 15.71 -15.36
N ILE A 136 1.50 16.56 -14.69
CA ILE A 136 1.93 17.89 -15.15
C ILE A 136 3.33 18.18 -14.64
N THR A 137 4.14 18.86 -15.47
CA THR A 137 5.44 19.37 -15.04
C THR A 137 5.27 20.58 -14.11
N GLY A 138 6.00 20.60 -13.00
CA GLY A 138 6.01 21.73 -12.07
C GLY A 138 7.39 22.08 -11.55
N ASN A 139 7.63 23.39 -11.32
CA ASN A 139 8.74 23.87 -10.51
C ASN A 139 8.35 23.70 -9.03
N VAL A 140 9.01 22.79 -8.34
CA VAL A 140 8.61 22.33 -7.01
C VAL A 140 9.57 22.83 -5.94
N THR A 141 9.03 23.38 -4.87
CA THR A 141 9.75 23.58 -3.60
C THR A 141 9.19 22.63 -2.55
N ARG A 142 10.05 21.77 -1.99
CA ARG A 142 9.70 20.87 -0.90
C ARG A 142 9.74 21.61 0.42
N VAL A 143 8.66 21.52 1.20
CA VAL A 143 8.61 21.98 2.59
C VAL A 143 8.88 20.76 3.49
N VAL A 144 9.99 20.80 4.23
CA VAL A 144 10.39 19.72 5.12
C VAL A 144 9.88 20.04 6.52
N PRO A 145 8.97 19.24 7.12
CA PRO A 145 8.56 19.40 8.49
C PRO A 145 9.73 19.13 9.43
N GLN A 146 9.73 19.74 10.61
CA GLN A 146 10.70 19.39 11.65
C GLN A 146 10.50 17.90 12.04
N TYR A 147 11.62 17.16 12.19
CA TYR A 147 11.55 15.76 12.60
C TYR A 147 10.89 15.62 13.97
N SER A 148 10.02 14.64 14.11
CA SER A 148 9.27 14.35 15.33
C SER A 148 8.95 12.86 15.46
N ASP A 149 8.42 12.46 16.61
CA ASP A 149 7.95 11.09 16.84
C ASP A 149 6.59 10.77 16.18
N ASP A 150 6.02 11.73 15.43
CA ASP A 150 4.81 11.48 14.64
C ASP A 150 5.12 10.42 13.54
N PRO A 151 4.41 9.30 13.53
CA PRO A 151 4.64 8.24 12.54
C PRO A 151 4.55 8.73 11.10
N ALA A 152 3.69 9.72 10.79
CA ALA A 152 3.56 10.28 9.46
C ALA A 152 4.82 11.07 9.07
N VAL A 153 5.41 11.82 10.01
CA VAL A 153 6.67 12.53 9.79
C VAL A 153 7.81 11.55 9.60
N GLN A 154 7.91 10.50 10.42
CA GLN A 154 8.94 9.47 10.29
C GLN A 154 8.86 8.78 8.92
N MET A 155 7.65 8.40 8.49
CA MET A 155 7.43 7.80 7.16
C MET A 155 7.80 8.76 6.02
N TYR A 156 7.53 10.06 6.19
CA TYR A 156 7.91 11.05 5.20
C TYR A 156 9.43 11.21 5.10
N TYR A 157 10.15 11.14 6.22
CA TYR A 157 11.62 11.13 6.22
C TYR A 157 12.19 9.88 5.55
N GLU A 158 11.63 8.69 5.81
CA GLU A 158 11.98 7.47 5.05
C GLU A 158 11.73 7.65 3.55
N PHE A 159 10.58 8.22 3.16
CA PHE A 159 10.27 8.55 1.78
C PHE A 159 11.30 9.49 1.17
N MET A 160 11.71 10.56 1.86
CA MET A 160 12.71 11.51 1.36
C MET A 160 14.07 10.83 1.09
N HIS A 161 14.48 9.88 1.94
CA HIS A 161 15.67 9.07 1.71
C HIS A 161 15.53 8.12 0.49
N PHE A 162 14.34 7.56 0.31
CA PHE A 162 14.07 6.64 -0.80
C PHE A 162 13.82 7.36 -2.13
N TYR A 163 13.31 8.58 -2.12
CA TYR A 163 12.97 9.33 -3.33
C TYR A 163 14.12 9.45 -4.35
N PRO A 164 15.39 9.74 -3.97
CA PRO A 164 16.50 9.79 -4.92
C PRO A 164 16.78 8.46 -5.64
N VAL A 165 16.39 7.33 -5.02
CA VAL A 165 16.56 5.99 -5.56
C VAL A 165 15.55 5.70 -6.67
N MET A 166 14.26 5.95 -6.41
CA MET A 166 13.17 5.61 -7.31
C MET A 166 12.61 6.79 -8.11
N GLN A 167 12.72 8.02 -7.61
CA GLN A 167 12.20 9.25 -8.23
C GLN A 167 10.69 9.19 -8.52
N ASN A 168 9.90 8.66 -7.59
CA ASN A 168 8.47 8.55 -7.72
C ASN A 168 7.75 8.88 -6.42
N TYR A 169 6.58 9.54 -6.52
CA TYR A 169 5.75 9.96 -5.39
C TYR A 169 4.56 9.04 -5.11
N LEU A 170 4.24 8.12 -6.01
CA LEU A 170 3.05 7.25 -5.87
C LEU A 170 3.27 6.12 -4.88
N LEU A 171 4.49 5.59 -4.84
CA LEU A 171 4.83 4.48 -3.96
C LEU A 171 5.05 4.96 -2.53
N THR A 172 4.01 4.87 -1.73
CA THR A 172 4.01 5.27 -0.32
C THR A 172 3.58 4.11 0.58
N PHE A 173 4.01 4.14 1.83
CA PHE A 173 3.72 3.12 2.85
C PHE A 173 3.21 3.75 4.13
N THR A 174 2.54 2.93 4.97
CA THR A 174 2.03 3.37 6.27
C THR A 174 2.90 2.88 7.45
N LYS A 175 3.79 1.90 7.24
CA LYS A 175 4.59 1.29 8.31
C LYS A 175 6.08 1.56 8.14
N PRO A 176 6.78 1.99 9.22
CA PRO A 176 8.23 2.21 9.20
C PRO A 176 9.03 1.01 8.70
N GLY A 177 10.14 1.27 7.99
CA GLY A 177 11.00 0.26 7.41
C GLY A 177 10.46 -0.42 6.15
N SER A 178 9.31 0.03 5.62
CA SER A 178 8.69 -0.59 4.44
C SER A 178 9.50 -0.35 3.16
N TYR A 179 10.11 0.82 3.01
CA TYR A 179 10.99 1.11 1.86
C TYR A 179 12.20 0.18 1.83
N ALA A 180 12.87 -0.02 2.97
CA ALA A 180 14.00 -0.93 3.08
C ALA A 180 13.59 -2.41 2.83
N ARG A 181 12.40 -2.80 3.30
CA ARG A 181 11.84 -4.14 3.02
C ARG A 181 11.57 -4.35 1.54
N LEU A 182 11.00 -3.36 0.86
CA LEU A 182 10.78 -3.43 -0.58
C LEU A 182 12.10 -3.59 -1.33
N GLN A 183 13.10 -2.76 -1.04
CA GLN A 183 14.44 -2.86 -1.67
C GLN A 183 15.02 -4.26 -1.47
N LYS A 184 14.97 -4.80 -0.25
CA LYS A 184 15.48 -6.14 0.06
C LYS A 184 14.75 -7.25 -0.72
N ILE A 185 13.41 -7.19 -0.83
CA ILE A 185 12.63 -8.18 -1.59
C ILE A 185 12.99 -8.13 -3.07
N LEU A 186 13.21 -6.92 -3.61
CA LEU A 186 13.61 -6.72 -5.01
C LEU A 186 15.11 -6.95 -5.27
N GLY A 187 15.88 -7.37 -4.26
CA GLY A 187 17.31 -7.62 -4.39
C GLY A 187 18.15 -6.37 -4.58
N LYS A 188 17.67 -5.20 -4.15
CA LYS A 188 18.31 -3.90 -4.29
C LYS A 188 19.03 -3.49 -3.01
N ALA A 189 20.24 -2.92 -3.15
CA ALA A 189 20.93 -2.31 -2.03
C ALA A 189 20.27 -0.98 -1.59
N PRO A 190 20.42 -0.56 -0.31
CA PRO A 190 19.75 0.64 0.21
C PRO A 190 19.99 1.92 -0.59
N ASP A 191 21.23 2.13 -1.06
CA ASP A 191 21.63 3.34 -1.78
C ASP A 191 21.74 3.12 -3.31
N GLU A 192 21.35 1.95 -3.78
CA GLU A 192 21.37 1.61 -5.20
C GLU A 192 20.34 2.42 -5.96
N LYS A 193 20.80 3.26 -6.91
CA LYS A 193 19.90 3.96 -7.81
C LYS A 193 19.28 2.98 -8.79
N TRP A 194 17.97 2.96 -8.81
CA TRP A 194 17.22 2.10 -9.71
C TRP A 194 17.35 2.60 -11.16
N THR A 195 17.51 1.68 -12.08
CA THR A 195 17.52 1.97 -13.51
C THR A 195 16.13 2.44 -13.98
N GLY A 196 16.03 2.97 -15.19
CA GLY A 196 14.73 3.29 -15.80
C GLY A 196 13.83 2.05 -15.93
N GLU A 197 14.42 0.89 -16.22
CA GLU A 197 13.73 -0.39 -16.33
C GLU A 197 13.19 -0.85 -14.97
N ASP A 198 14.02 -0.87 -13.93
CA ASP A 198 13.59 -1.19 -12.56
C ASP A 198 12.39 -0.35 -12.11
N ARG A 199 12.46 0.96 -12.37
CA ARG A 199 11.38 1.89 -12.01
C ARG A 199 10.10 1.59 -12.78
N THR A 200 10.20 1.33 -14.08
CA THR A 200 9.07 1.02 -14.95
C THR A 200 8.40 -0.28 -14.52
N GLU A 201 9.17 -1.32 -14.21
CA GLU A 201 8.66 -2.60 -13.74
C GLU A 201 7.88 -2.45 -12.42
N VAL A 202 8.47 -1.79 -11.42
CA VAL A 202 7.81 -1.60 -10.12
C VAL A 202 6.56 -0.72 -10.23
N LEU A 203 6.60 0.33 -11.06
CA LEU A 203 5.43 1.17 -11.30
C LEU A 203 4.33 0.44 -12.07
N SER A 204 4.69 -0.45 -12.97
CA SER A 204 3.73 -1.29 -13.68
C SER A 204 3.02 -2.23 -12.70
N LEU A 205 3.77 -2.90 -11.82
CA LEU A 205 3.19 -3.71 -10.74
C LEU A 205 2.33 -2.87 -9.78
N TYR A 206 2.82 -1.70 -9.38
CA TYR A 206 2.05 -0.79 -8.54
C TYR A 206 0.69 -0.43 -9.18
N ASN A 207 0.68 -0.02 -10.45
CA ASN A 207 -0.55 0.34 -11.15
C ASN A 207 -1.49 -0.87 -11.32
N TRP A 208 -0.94 -2.04 -11.52
CA TRP A 208 -1.68 -3.28 -11.62
C TRP A 208 -2.38 -3.63 -10.31
N VAL A 209 -1.63 -3.60 -9.20
CA VAL A 209 -2.15 -3.81 -7.85
C VAL A 209 -3.15 -2.71 -7.46
N LYS A 210 -2.87 -1.44 -7.79
CA LYS A 210 -3.78 -0.31 -7.55
C LYS A 210 -5.16 -0.56 -8.16
N LYS A 211 -5.20 -1.01 -9.41
CA LYS A 211 -6.46 -1.28 -10.11
C LYS A 211 -7.27 -2.39 -9.41
N ALA A 212 -6.62 -3.50 -9.06
CA ALA A 212 -7.26 -4.60 -8.35
C ALA A 212 -7.73 -4.16 -6.95
N PHE A 213 -6.86 -3.51 -6.17
CA PHE A 213 -7.15 -3.03 -4.83
C PHE A 213 -8.35 -2.05 -4.78
N LEU A 214 -8.42 -1.10 -5.71
CA LEU A 214 -9.54 -0.16 -5.80
C LEU A 214 -10.85 -0.86 -6.19
N ALA A 215 -10.80 -1.85 -7.07
CA ALA A 215 -11.96 -2.65 -7.46
C ALA A 215 -12.55 -3.45 -6.27
N HIS A 216 -11.70 -3.88 -5.32
CA HIS A 216 -12.10 -4.55 -4.07
C HIS A 216 -12.56 -3.60 -2.96
N GLY A 217 -12.70 -2.31 -3.25
CA GLY A 217 -13.13 -1.30 -2.26
C GLY A 217 -12.00 -0.76 -1.39
N GLY A 218 -10.75 -0.97 -1.77
CA GLY A 218 -9.55 -0.51 -1.07
C GLY A 218 -9.48 1.00 -0.85
N ALA A 219 -10.20 1.80 -1.64
CA ALA A 219 -10.30 3.26 -1.45
C ALA A 219 -10.85 3.69 -0.07
N ARG A 220 -11.51 2.78 0.66
CA ARG A 220 -12.07 3.03 2.00
C ARG A 220 -11.09 2.65 3.12
N LEU A 221 -9.98 2.01 2.76
CA LEU A 221 -9.00 1.52 3.70
C LEU A 221 -7.94 2.59 3.98
N GLN A 222 -7.29 2.49 5.15
CA GLN A 222 -6.22 3.42 5.55
C GLN A 222 -4.84 2.97 5.03
N CYS A 223 -4.69 1.70 4.63
CA CYS A 223 -3.45 1.21 4.03
C CYS A 223 -3.27 1.75 2.60
N THR A 224 -2.02 1.89 2.17
CA THR A 224 -1.68 2.35 0.82
C THR A 224 -1.59 1.20 -0.17
N VAL A 225 -1.62 1.52 -1.46
CA VAL A 225 -1.32 0.53 -2.53
C VAL A 225 0.10 -0.05 -2.37
N GLY A 226 1.06 0.75 -1.87
CA GLY A 226 2.40 0.27 -1.56
C GLY A 226 2.41 -0.82 -0.48
N ASP A 227 1.62 -0.65 0.59
CA ASP A 227 1.49 -1.67 1.63
C ASP A 227 0.94 -2.99 1.08
N VAL A 228 -0.06 -2.92 0.19
CA VAL A 228 -0.65 -4.10 -0.46
C VAL A 228 0.34 -4.74 -1.44
N LEU A 229 1.07 -3.93 -2.22
CA LEU A 229 2.13 -4.43 -3.10
C LEU A 229 3.22 -5.14 -2.29
N LEU A 230 3.64 -4.56 -1.16
CA LEU A 230 4.63 -5.17 -0.28
C LEU A 230 4.12 -6.49 0.33
N LEU A 231 2.84 -6.57 0.68
CA LEU A 231 2.20 -7.80 1.13
C LEU A 231 2.23 -8.88 0.04
N LEU A 232 1.81 -8.54 -1.18
CA LEU A 232 1.84 -9.46 -2.32
C LEU A 232 3.26 -9.94 -2.63
N LEU A 233 4.26 -9.06 -2.62
CA LEU A 233 5.67 -9.40 -2.84
C LEU A 233 6.29 -10.26 -1.73
N ARG A 234 5.68 -10.38 -0.57
CA ARG A 234 6.08 -11.33 0.49
C ARG A 234 5.62 -12.75 0.18
N VAL A 235 4.54 -12.90 -0.57
CA VAL A 235 3.90 -14.18 -0.89
C VAL A 235 4.32 -14.66 -2.29
N TYR A 236 4.39 -13.74 -3.25
CA TYR A 236 4.68 -14.01 -4.66
C TYR A 236 5.94 -13.29 -5.09
N THR A 237 6.67 -13.85 -6.05
CA THR A 237 7.80 -13.17 -6.68
C THR A 237 7.33 -12.05 -7.60
N LYS A 238 8.23 -11.12 -7.93
CA LYS A 238 7.96 -10.03 -8.88
C LYS A 238 7.55 -10.60 -10.25
N GLU A 239 8.24 -11.65 -10.69
CA GLU A 239 8.01 -12.32 -11.98
C GLU A 239 6.64 -13.03 -12.00
N GLU A 240 6.27 -13.71 -10.92
CA GLU A 240 4.94 -14.32 -10.78
C GLU A 240 3.85 -13.26 -10.91
N LEU A 241 3.96 -12.14 -10.16
CA LEU A 241 2.97 -11.07 -10.20
C LEU A 241 2.89 -10.38 -11.57
N ALA A 242 4.03 -10.19 -12.25
CA ALA A 242 4.08 -9.53 -13.54
C ALA A 242 3.41 -10.35 -14.67
N ASN A 243 3.32 -11.67 -14.51
CA ASN A 243 2.74 -12.58 -15.50
C ASN A 243 1.26 -12.91 -15.24
N LEU A 244 0.66 -12.39 -14.15
CA LEU A 244 -0.75 -12.63 -13.86
C LEU A 244 -1.67 -11.88 -14.81
N SER A 245 -2.80 -12.47 -15.15
CA SER A 245 -3.94 -11.76 -15.73
C SER A 245 -4.67 -10.92 -14.67
N PRO A 246 -5.52 -9.95 -15.06
CA PRO A 246 -6.30 -9.16 -14.10
C PRO A 246 -7.19 -10.01 -13.18
N SER A 247 -7.77 -11.10 -13.69
CA SER A 247 -8.59 -12.03 -12.90
C SER A 247 -7.78 -12.79 -11.88
N GLU A 248 -6.62 -13.33 -12.30
CA GLU A 248 -5.73 -14.07 -11.39
C GLU A 248 -5.18 -13.18 -10.28
N LEU A 249 -4.80 -11.94 -10.59
CA LEU A 249 -4.37 -10.99 -9.55
C LEU A 249 -5.52 -10.68 -8.57
N SER A 250 -6.75 -10.54 -9.08
CA SER A 250 -7.96 -10.34 -8.27
C SER A 250 -8.18 -11.52 -7.31
N GLU A 251 -8.11 -12.75 -7.79
CA GLU A 251 -8.24 -13.97 -6.99
C GLU A 251 -7.17 -14.06 -5.89
N LYS A 252 -5.91 -13.71 -6.23
CA LYS A 252 -4.82 -13.70 -5.26
C LYS A 252 -5.01 -12.61 -4.20
N LEU A 253 -5.54 -11.47 -4.59
CA LEU A 253 -5.87 -10.40 -3.67
C LEU A 253 -7.06 -10.77 -2.78
N ASP A 254 -8.09 -11.47 -3.31
CA ASP A 254 -9.20 -12.01 -2.53
C ASP A 254 -8.69 -12.98 -1.45
N ALA A 255 -7.78 -13.88 -1.82
CA ALA A 255 -7.19 -14.83 -0.88
C ALA A 255 -6.38 -14.17 0.27
N LEU A 256 -5.87 -12.95 0.05
CA LEU A 256 -5.11 -12.17 1.04
C LEU A 256 -5.90 -10.99 1.62
N TRP A 257 -7.21 -10.91 1.34
CA TRP A 257 -7.99 -9.73 1.72
C TRP A 257 -8.07 -9.52 3.23
N ASP A 258 -8.14 -10.58 4.02
CA ASP A 258 -8.09 -10.51 5.48
C ASP A 258 -6.74 -9.95 5.97
N ASP A 259 -5.63 -10.30 5.32
CA ASP A 259 -4.31 -9.73 5.61
C ASP A 259 -4.24 -8.25 5.23
N VAL A 260 -4.88 -7.85 4.11
CA VAL A 260 -5.01 -6.43 3.73
C VAL A 260 -5.81 -5.66 4.78
N LEU A 261 -6.92 -6.21 5.27
CA LEU A 261 -7.69 -5.62 6.36
C LEU A 261 -6.89 -5.53 7.66
N ALA A 262 -6.02 -6.50 7.93
CA ALA A 262 -5.13 -6.49 9.09
C ALA A 262 -4.05 -5.41 9.00
N LEU A 263 -3.68 -4.92 7.81
CA LEU A 263 -2.73 -3.81 7.65
C LEU A 263 -3.21 -2.52 8.32
N GLN A 264 -4.52 -2.32 8.46
CA GLN A 264 -5.11 -1.13 9.09
C GLN A 264 -5.07 -1.15 10.61
N LYS A 265 -4.91 -2.35 11.23
CA LYS A 265 -4.86 -2.48 12.68
C LYS A 265 -3.49 -2.02 13.17
N SER A 266 -3.46 -0.87 13.80
CA SER A 266 -2.27 -0.28 14.43
C SER A 266 -2.05 -0.79 15.86
N ASP A 267 -2.63 -1.93 16.24
CA ASP A 267 -2.33 -2.49 17.54
C ASP A 267 -0.88 -2.97 17.58
N PRO A 268 -0.05 -2.44 18.49
CA PRO A 268 1.25 -3.02 18.74
C PRO A 268 1.01 -4.48 19.14
N VAL A 269 1.77 -5.39 18.57
CA VAL A 269 1.76 -6.81 18.99
C VAL A 269 2.05 -6.81 20.49
N GLN A 270 1.02 -6.97 21.30
CA GLN A 270 1.21 -7.25 22.73
C GLN A 270 1.74 -8.67 22.82
N VAL A 271 3.04 -8.78 23.04
CA VAL A 271 3.65 -10.04 23.43
C VAL A 271 3.10 -10.34 24.82
N SER A 272 2.08 -11.21 24.88
CA SER A 272 1.56 -11.70 26.15
C SER A 272 2.38 -12.92 26.53
N ASP A 273 3.13 -12.82 27.61
CA ASP A 273 3.84 -13.96 28.23
C ASP A 273 2.90 -15.00 28.86
N LYS A 274 1.60 -14.77 28.77
CA LYS A 274 0.59 -15.70 29.27
C LYS A 274 -0.32 -16.14 28.13
N PRO A 275 -0.62 -17.45 28.02
CA PRO A 275 -1.65 -17.92 27.09
C PRO A 275 -2.94 -17.13 27.32
N ALA A 276 -3.54 -16.62 26.23
CA ALA A 276 -4.83 -15.95 26.32
C ALA A 276 -5.82 -16.94 26.99
N ALA A 277 -6.47 -16.51 28.07
CA ALA A 277 -7.54 -17.29 28.65
C ALA A 277 -8.59 -17.56 27.56
N PRO A 278 -9.15 -18.77 27.46
CA PRO A 278 -10.16 -19.09 26.48
C PRO A 278 -11.27 -18.03 26.58
N LYS A 279 -11.61 -17.37 25.48
CA LYS A 279 -12.74 -16.44 25.42
C LYS A 279 -13.97 -17.20 25.95
N GLN A 280 -14.61 -16.66 27.00
CA GLN A 280 -15.89 -17.17 27.43
C GLN A 280 -16.85 -17.06 26.24
N THR A 281 -17.23 -18.21 25.71
CA THR A 281 -18.21 -18.33 24.64
C THR A 281 -19.53 -17.70 25.11
N GLY A 282 -20.01 -16.71 24.36
CA GLY A 282 -21.29 -16.08 24.62
C GLY A 282 -22.44 -17.09 24.42
N LEU A 283 -23.58 -16.82 25.05
CA LEU A 283 -24.80 -17.65 24.95
C LEU A 283 -25.25 -17.97 23.51
N LEU A 284 -24.81 -17.20 22.52
CA LEU A 284 -25.12 -17.40 21.10
C LEU A 284 -24.30 -18.52 20.42
N ASP A 285 -23.13 -18.87 20.95
CA ASP A 285 -22.33 -19.97 20.42
C ASP A 285 -22.94 -21.37 20.77
N PHE A 286 -23.91 -21.40 21.67
CA PHE A 286 -24.65 -22.59 22.01
C PHE A 286 -25.76 -22.96 21.01
N ILE A 287 -26.12 -22.05 20.11
CA ILE A 287 -27.27 -22.19 19.19
C ILE A 287 -26.85 -22.59 17.78
N LEU A 288 -25.57 -22.40 17.42
CA LEU A 288 -25.03 -22.79 16.11
C LEU A 288 -24.09 -24.00 16.30
N PRO A 289 -24.40 -25.18 15.77
CA PRO A 289 -23.55 -26.37 15.90
C PRO A 289 -22.37 -26.29 14.92
N GLY A 290 -21.37 -25.52 15.26
CA GLY A 290 -20.02 -25.64 14.74
C GLY A 290 -19.17 -26.40 15.74
N LYS A 291 -19.44 -27.72 15.95
CA LYS A 291 -18.58 -28.59 16.74
C LYS A 291 -17.23 -28.71 16.05
N HIS A 292 -16.27 -27.91 16.47
CA HIS A 292 -14.87 -28.27 16.31
C HIS A 292 -14.60 -29.45 17.25
N THR A 293 -14.93 -30.66 16.81
CA THR A 293 -14.41 -31.86 17.43
C THR A 293 -12.92 -31.89 17.14
N ALA A 294 -12.09 -31.82 18.17
CA ALA A 294 -10.66 -32.04 18.01
C ALA A 294 -10.46 -33.36 17.24
N PRO A 295 -9.65 -33.38 16.19
CA PRO A 295 -9.39 -34.59 15.42
C PRO A 295 -8.85 -35.67 16.38
N SER A 296 -9.28 -36.88 16.18
CA SER A 296 -8.87 -38.03 17.03
C SER A 296 -7.38 -38.35 16.86
N HIS A 297 -6.78 -37.92 15.75
CA HIS A 297 -5.37 -38.05 15.41
C HIS A 297 -4.93 -36.83 14.60
N LEU A 298 -3.76 -36.25 14.88
CA LEU A 298 -3.22 -35.10 14.27
C LEU A 298 -1.81 -35.38 13.72
N LYS A 299 -1.55 -35.08 12.46
CA LYS A 299 -0.21 -35.13 11.85
C LYS A 299 0.43 -33.76 11.87
N VAL A 300 1.60 -33.62 12.51
CA VAL A 300 2.30 -32.37 12.68
C VAL A 300 3.69 -32.46 12.04
N ALA A 301 3.96 -31.63 11.05
CA ALA A 301 5.26 -31.57 10.38
C ALA A 301 6.09 -30.38 10.86
N PHE A 302 7.40 -30.60 11.04
CA PHE A 302 8.37 -29.56 11.36
C PHE A 302 9.34 -29.38 10.21
N VAL A 303 9.43 -28.17 9.68
CA VAL A 303 10.35 -27.83 8.58
C VAL A 303 11.48 -26.95 9.10
N HIS A 304 12.70 -27.45 9.04
CA HIS A 304 13.89 -26.85 9.62
C HIS A 304 14.87 -26.37 8.53
N GLU A 305 15.50 -25.23 8.77
CA GLU A 305 16.56 -24.67 7.88
C GLU A 305 17.85 -25.54 7.91
N ARG A 306 18.09 -26.25 9.01
CA ARG A 306 19.32 -27.06 9.23
C ARG A 306 18.99 -28.40 9.88
N THR A 307 20.02 -29.26 10.01
CA THR A 307 19.91 -30.49 10.80
C THR A 307 20.24 -30.23 12.27
N PRO A 308 19.74 -31.07 13.22
CA PRO A 308 20.02 -30.91 14.64
C PRO A 308 21.52 -30.85 15.00
N GLY A 309 22.34 -31.66 14.35
CA GLY A 309 23.78 -31.68 14.60
C GLY A 309 24.57 -30.44 14.16
N THR A 310 23.96 -29.56 13.34
CA THR A 310 24.58 -28.36 12.78
C THR A 310 24.01 -27.05 13.32
N SER A 311 22.97 -27.09 14.15
CA SER A 311 22.28 -25.92 14.70
C SER A 311 21.66 -26.22 16.05
N SER A 312 22.08 -25.48 17.08
CA SER A 312 21.49 -25.52 18.40
C SER A 312 20.00 -25.16 18.38
N TRP A 313 19.64 -24.21 17.53
CA TRP A 313 18.24 -23.80 17.30
C TRP A 313 17.38 -24.96 16.79
N THR A 314 17.84 -25.67 15.75
CA THR A 314 17.15 -26.84 15.23
C THR A 314 17.10 -27.96 16.26
N SER A 315 18.17 -28.18 17.04
CA SER A 315 18.19 -29.19 18.09
C SER A 315 17.14 -28.94 19.18
N GLN A 316 16.91 -27.70 19.58
CA GLN A 316 15.89 -27.34 20.57
C GLN A 316 14.48 -27.59 20.04
N HIS A 317 14.23 -27.26 18.77
CA HIS A 317 12.91 -27.53 18.15
C HIS A 317 12.65 -29.03 17.96
N GLU A 318 13.67 -29.80 17.60
CA GLU A 318 13.57 -31.26 17.51
C GLU A 318 13.33 -31.91 18.89
N PHE A 319 13.97 -31.38 19.94
CA PHE A 319 13.65 -31.80 21.29
C PHE A 319 12.18 -31.53 21.63
N GLY A 320 11.66 -30.35 21.30
CA GLY A 320 10.24 -30.02 21.47
C GLY A 320 9.31 -30.96 20.67
N ARG A 321 9.68 -31.26 19.39
CA ARG A 321 8.91 -32.21 18.57
C ARG A 321 8.84 -33.60 19.19
N THR A 322 9.97 -34.13 19.65
CA THR A 322 9.98 -35.46 20.30
C THR A 322 9.19 -35.50 21.61
N GLN A 323 9.08 -34.35 22.31
CA GLN A 323 8.21 -34.25 23.48
C GLN A 323 6.74 -34.33 23.09
N LEU A 324 6.31 -33.81 21.95
CA LEU A 324 4.92 -33.95 21.46
C LEU A 324 4.57 -35.39 21.21
N ASP A 325 5.46 -36.19 20.60
CA ASP A 325 5.26 -37.63 20.38
C ASP A 325 5.08 -38.35 21.72
N THR A 326 5.83 -37.95 22.77
CA THR A 326 5.79 -38.57 24.10
C THR A 326 4.53 -38.15 24.88
N VAL A 327 4.16 -36.87 24.87
CA VAL A 327 3.07 -36.31 25.67
C VAL A 327 1.70 -36.67 25.10
N PHE A 328 1.61 -36.74 23.77
CA PHE A 328 0.35 -36.98 23.04
C PHE A 328 0.33 -38.35 22.35
N GLU A 329 0.95 -39.35 22.95
CA GLU A 329 1.05 -40.71 22.41
C GLU A 329 -0.27 -41.19 21.82
N GLY A 330 -0.25 -41.64 20.57
CA GLY A 330 -1.42 -42.14 19.84
C GLY A 330 -2.42 -41.05 19.36
N LYS A 331 -2.21 -39.77 19.70
CA LYS A 331 -3.05 -38.66 19.25
C LYS A 331 -2.34 -37.73 18.29
N VAL A 332 -1.03 -37.62 18.39
CA VAL A 332 -0.20 -36.79 17.53
C VAL A 332 0.90 -37.66 16.93
N GLU A 333 1.07 -37.58 15.62
CA GLU A 333 2.18 -38.15 14.88
C GLU A 333 3.03 -36.97 14.35
N THR A 334 4.34 -37.00 14.61
CA THR A 334 5.20 -35.90 14.13
C THR A 334 6.18 -36.35 13.05
N ALA A 335 6.46 -35.46 12.08
CA ALA A 335 7.47 -35.63 11.05
C ALA A 335 8.43 -34.43 11.02
N ALA A 336 9.69 -34.62 10.61
CA ALA A 336 10.66 -33.55 10.48
C ALA A 336 11.29 -33.52 9.09
N TYR A 337 11.41 -32.32 8.52
CA TYR A 337 12.01 -32.05 7.22
C TYR A 337 13.18 -31.08 7.42
N PHE A 338 14.35 -31.41 6.92
CA PHE A 338 15.59 -30.69 7.21
C PHE A 338 16.17 -30.01 5.97
N ASN A 339 17.07 -29.02 6.20
CA ASN A 339 17.83 -28.33 5.17
C ASN A 339 16.93 -27.55 4.18
N ALA A 340 15.86 -26.94 4.69
CA ALA A 340 15.01 -26.05 3.92
C ALA A 340 15.73 -24.72 3.65
N VAL A 341 16.10 -24.49 2.38
CA VAL A 341 16.81 -23.29 1.96
C VAL A 341 15.82 -22.35 1.25
N PRO A 342 15.61 -21.13 1.78
CA PRO A 342 14.73 -20.14 1.16
C PRO A 342 15.15 -19.86 -0.30
N GLY A 343 14.15 -19.78 -1.20
CA GLY A 343 14.39 -19.55 -2.62
C GLY A 343 15.00 -20.71 -3.41
N LYS A 344 15.18 -21.89 -2.77
CA LYS A 344 15.64 -23.11 -3.44
C LYS A 344 14.64 -24.27 -3.27
N ASN A 345 14.64 -24.90 -2.08
CA ASN A 345 13.84 -26.11 -1.83
C ASN A 345 12.84 -25.94 -0.67
N ALA A 346 12.81 -24.78 -0.01
CA ALA A 346 11.92 -24.58 1.15
C ALA A 346 10.45 -24.80 0.80
N ASP A 347 9.99 -24.27 -0.33
CA ASP A 347 8.63 -24.48 -0.81
C ASP A 347 8.34 -25.96 -1.07
N ALA A 348 9.26 -26.66 -1.73
CA ALA A 348 9.10 -28.08 -2.05
C ALA A 348 9.02 -28.94 -0.78
N LEU A 349 9.78 -28.61 0.27
CA LEU A 349 9.73 -29.35 1.54
C LEU A 349 8.44 -29.09 2.31
N VAL A 350 7.91 -27.86 2.28
CA VAL A 350 6.60 -27.55 2.88
C VAL A 350 5.48 -28.26 2.11
N GLU A 351 5.50 -28.25 0.78
CA GLU A 351 4.54 -28.97 -0.06
C GLU A 351 4.62 -30.50 0.16
N GLN A 352 5.84 -31.02 0.32
CA GLN A 352 6.04 -32.44 0.64
C GLN A 352 5.40 -32.79 1.99
N ALA A 353 5.62 -31.99 3.03
CA ALA A 353 5.01 -32.21 4.34
C ALA A 353 3.47 -32.25 4.25
N ILE A 354 2.88 -31.36 3.46
CA ILE A 354 1.43 -31.33 3.21
C ILE A 354 0.97 -32.57 2.43
N THR A 355 1.73 -32.94 1.39
CA THR A 355 1.44 -34.13 0.55
C THR A 355 1.54 -35.43 1.37
N ASP A 356 2.46 -35.50 2.34
CA ASP A 356 2.62 -36.59 3.28
C ASP A 356 1.50 -36.64 4.34
N GLY A 357 0.54 -35.69 4.27
CA GLY A 357 -0.68 -35.68 5.05
C GLY A 357 -0.59 -34.89 6.36
N ALA A 358 0.27 -33.88 6.46
CA ALA A 358 0.32 -33.03 7.65
C ALA A 358 -0.94 -32.15 7.75
N ASP A 359 -1.59 -32.18 8.92
CA ASP A 359 -2.67 -31.28 9.30
C ASP A 359 -2.14 -29.92 9.77
N VAL A 360 -0.95 -29.96 10.38
CA VAL A 360 -0.24 -28.77 10.89
C VAL A 360 1.21 -28.79 10.42
N VAL A 361 1.70 -27.69 9.89
CA VAL A 361 3.10 -27.50 9.50
C VAL A 361 3.73 -26.37 10.29
N PHE A 362 4.80 -26.66 11.05
CA PHE A 362 5.63 -25.69 11.74
C PHE A 362 6.89 -25.40 10.93
N THR A 363 7.10 -24.17 10.51
CA THR A 363 8.39 -23.72 9.97
C THR A 363 9.20 -23.04 11.08
N THR A 364 10.33 -23.62 11.43
CA THR A 364 11.12 -23.26 12.61
C THR A 364 12.17 -22.17 12.38
N SER A 365 12.10 -21.45 11.27
CA SER A 365 12.99 -20.34 10.98
C SER A 365 12.23 -19.16 10.38
N PRO A 366 12.50 -17.91 10.84
CA PRO A 366 11.92 -16.71 10.24
C PRO A 366 12.20 -16.57 8.73
N LYS A 367 13.25 -17.18 8.22
CA LYS A 367 13.59 -17.18 6.80
C LYS A 367 12.61 -18.01 5.95
N LEU A 368 11.87 -18.93 6.55
CA LEU A 368 10.91 -19.80 5.87
C LEU A 368 9.51 -19.19 5.76
N VAL A 369 9.29 -17.99 6.28
CA VAL A 369 7.99 -17.30 6.28
C VAL A 369 7.40 -17.18 4.88
N GLY A 370 8.22 -16.89 3.86
CA GLY A 370 7.74 -16.83 2.49
C GLY A 370 7.14 -18.15 1.99
N ALA A 371 7.81 -19.27 2.28
CA ALA A 371 7.31 -20.62 1.95
C ALA A 371 6.03 -20.94 2.73
N SER A 372 5.99 -20.59 4.04
CA SER A 372 4.81 -20.77 4.90
C SER A 372 3.59 -20.01 4.35
N LEU A 373 3.74 -18.75 3.99
CA LEU A 373 2.65 -17.93 3.47
C LEU A 373 2.12 -18.47 2.13
N ARG A 374 3.02 -18.85 1.22
CA ARG A 374 2.61 -19.44 -0.07
C ARG A 374 1.84 -20.73 0.12
N ALA A 375 2.31 -21.59 1.03
CA ALA A 375 1.63 -22.85 1.34
C ALA A 375 0.27 -22.62 2.02
N ALA A 376 0.16 -21.68 2.96
CA ALA A 376 -1.09 -21.35 3.63
C ALA A 376 -2.17 -20.88 2.64
N VAL A 377 -1.78 -20.09 1.63
CA VAL A 377 -2.70 -19.63 0.58
C VAL A 377 -3.15 -20.77 -0.35
N ARG A 378 -2.25 -21.72 -0.65
CA ARG A 378 -2.57 -22.85 -1.55
C ARG A 378 -3.35 -23.96 -0.85
N HIS A 379 -3.14 -24.10 0.45
CA HIS A 379 -3.69 -25.19 1.27
C HIS A 379 -4.43 -24.65 2.51
N PRO A 380 -5.56 -23.94 2.33
CA PRO A 380 -6.30 -23.32 3.44
C PRO A 380 -6.82 -24.31 4.47
N GLN A 381 -6.86 -25.61 4.13
CA GLN A 381 -7.25 -26.69 5.03
C GLN A 381 -6.13 -27.15 5.97
N VAL A 382 -4.86 -26.75 5.73
CA VAL A 382 -3.70 -27.10 6.55
C VAL A 382 -3.32 -25.91 7.42
N HIS A 383 -3.11 -26.14 8.71
CA HIS A 383 -2.66 -25.10 9.63
C HIS A 383 -1.15 -24.89 9.52
N ILE A 384 -0.74 -23.76 8.93
CA ILE A 384 0.67 -23.43 8.78
C ILE A 384 1.08 -22.37 9.79
N LEU A 385 2.00 -22.74 10.66
CA LEU A 385 2.52 -21.92 11.75
C LEU A 385 3.99 -21.59 11.49
N SER A 386 4.31 -20.31 11.60
CA SER A 386 5.69 -19.81 11.47
C SER A 386 6.10 -19.15 12.77
N LEU A 387 7.38 -19.24 13.12
CA LEU A 387 7.93 -18.62 14.35
C LEU A 387 7.73 -17.09 14.45
N ILE A 388 7.27 -16.44 13.40
CA ILE A 388 6.86 -15.02 13.49
C ILE A 388 5.51 -14.86 14.19
N HIS A 389 4.75 -15.95 14.35
CA HIS A 389 3.44 -15.93 15.00
C HIS A 389 3.46 -16.41 16.47
N ILE A 390 4.66 -16.67 17.01
CA ILE A 390 4.87 -17.07 18.42
C ILE A 390 5.51 -15.92 19.18
#